data_a6c985b45183692c6a00af6e8da2620c
#
_entry.id   a6c985b45183692c6a00af6e8da2620c
#
_cell.length_a   1.000
_cell.length_b   1.000
_cell.length_c   1.000
_cell.angle_alpha   90.00
_cell.angle_beta   90.00
_cell.angle_gamma   90.00
#
_symmetry.space_group_name_H-M   'P 1'
#
loop_
_entity.id
_entity.type
_entity.pdbx_description
1 polymer ?
#
loop_
_entity_poly.entity_id
_entity_poly.type
_entity_poly.pdbx_seq_one_letter_code
_entity_poly.pdbx_strand_id
1 'polypeptide(L)'
;MQNQAQLSDSSQFSEIDVANLISSLGVNAVKSQLKEINEVAKMIVDVYSAGGKVFTFGAGHAQAFAMELASRAGGMSFYSSMHLQDFRQKIRNANWDLRDSEPERQSENGIKLLNHHQVTGRDMVIIASQSGRNKAIIEMALECKKRNIKVIGIGSLLHASQSVSRHESGKRLLDVVDIFLNNGSVYGDATVEIPDGKKICSASTACFAIFAQVINFAVAKEMLSRGVTPPVLISANVDQGDSANAALKRELAPPAV
;
A
#
# COMPACT_ATOMS: atom_id res chain seq x y z
N MET A 1 16.91 -11.70 -17.33
CA MET A 1 16.11 -12.88 -16.91
C MET A 1 16.43 -13.12 -15.45
N GLN A 2 15.61 -12.58 -14.54
CA GLN A 2 15.76 -12.84 -13.10
C GLN A 2 15.23 -14.24 -12.82
N ASN A 3 16.10 -15.11 -12.30
CA ASN A 3 15.72 -16.44 -11.82
C ASN A 3 14.55 -16.29 -10.85
N GLN A 4 13.39 -16.82 -11.23
CA GLN A 4 12.28 -17.00 -10.32
C GLN A 4 12.74 -18.03 -9.28
N ALA A 5 12.99 -17.58 -8.06
CA ALA A 5 13.20 -18.49 -6.94
C ALA A 5 11.84 -19.17 -6.64
N GLN A 6 11.58 -20.26 -7.34
CA GLN A 6 10.48 -21.20 -7.07
C GLN A 6 11.08 -22.42 -6.40
N LEU A 7 10.53 -22.79 -5.27
CA LEU A 7 10.83 -24.04 -4.61
C LEU A 7 9.95 -25.12 -5.26
N SER A 8 10.55 -26.07 -5.97
CA SER A 8 9.83 -27.03 -6.81
C SER A 8 9.56 -28.39 -6.16
N ASP A 9 10.03 -28.62 -4.94
CA ASP A 9 9.75 -29.86 -4.18
C ASP A 9 9.58 -29.55 -2.69
N SER A 10 8.33 -29.49 -2.24
CA SER A 10 7.99 -29.14 -0.85
C SER A 10 8.53 -30.13 0.18
N SER A 11 8.89 -31.36 -0.21
CA SER A 11 9.44 -32.36 0.72
C SER A 11 10.89 -32.07 1.15
N GLN A 12 11.58 -31.17 0.46
CA GLN A 12 12.99 -30.82 0.69
C GLN A 12 13.17 -29.47 1.45
N PHE A 13 12.08 -28.73 1.72
CA PHE A 13 12.15 -27.40 2.34
C PHE A 13 11.72 -27.43 3.79
N SER A 14 12.50 -26.73 4.63
CA SER A 14 12.12 -26.43 6.00
C SER A 14 11.27 -25.15 6.05
N GLU A 15 10.58 -24.94 7.18
CA GLU A 15 9.83 -23.73 7.46
C GLU A 15 10.73 -22.48 7.39
N ILE A 16 12.01 -22.63 7.75
CA ILE A 16 12.96 -21.51 7.67
C ILE A 16 13.32 -21.16 6.22
N ASP A 17 13.35 -22.13 5.32
CA ASP A 17 13.58 -21.86 3.89
C ASP A 17 12.42 -21.05 3.29
N VAL A 18 11.19 -21.37 3.66
CA VAL A 18 9.99 -20.59 3.26
C VAL A 18 10.05 -19.18 3.82
N ALA A 19 10.40 -19.01 5.09
CA ALA A 19 10.55 -17.69 5.71
C ALA A 19 11.65 -16.87 5.01
N ASN A 20 12.79 -17.46 4.73
CA ASN A 20 13.89 -16.83 4.01
C ASN A 20 13.51 -16.47 2.57
N LEU A 21 12.80 -17.34 1.87
CA LEU A 21 12.32 -17.08 0.51
C LEU A 21 11.41 -15.84 0.49
N ILE A 22 10.37 -15.83 1.31
CA ILE A 22 9.39 -14.71 1.35
C ILE A 22 10.06 -13.39 1.73
N SER A 23 10.89 -13.41 2.76
CA SER A 23 11.60 -12.19 3.21
C SER A 23 12.60 -11.70 2.16
N SER A 24 13.32 -12.61 1.49
CA SER A 24 14.29 -12.24 0.46
C SER A 24 13.66 -11.55 -0.75
N LEU A 25 12.43 -11.94 -1.13
CA LEU A 25 11.69 -11.28 -2.22
C LEU A 25 11.51 -9.79 -1.94
N GLY A 26 10.98 -9.45 -0.77
CA GLY A 26 10.78 -8.06 -0.38
C GLY A 26 12.09 -7.29 -0.19
N VAL A 27 13.08 -7.89 0.49
CA VAL A 27 14.39 -7.26 0.73
C VAL A 27 15.14 -6.98 -0.58
N ASN A 28 15.15 -7.91 -1.52
CA ASN A 28 15.82 -7.72 -2.81
C ASN A 28 15.09 -6.66 -3.66
N ALA A 29 13.76 -6.63 -3.61
CA ALA A 29 12.98 -5.59 -4.25
C ALA A 29 13.29 -4.18 -3.68
N VAL A 30 13.40 -4.04 -2.37
CA VAL A 30 13.82 -2.79 -1.72
C VAL A 30 15.23 -2.38 -2.18
N LYS A 31 16.21 -3.31 -2.15
CA LYS A 31 17.58 -3.03 -2.57
C LYS A 31 17.67 -2.49 -4.00
N SER A 32 16.84 -2.98 -4.91
CA SER A 32 16.86 -2.58 -6.32
C SER A 32 16.19 -1.23 -6.61
N GLN A 33 15.48 -0.62 -5.62
CA GLN A 33 14.63 0.56 -5.81
C GLN A 33 14.83 1.65 -4.74
N LEU A 34 16.02 1.71 -4.13
CA LEU A 34 16.31 2.70 -3.08
C LEU A 34 16.15 4.15 -3.57
N LYS A 35 16.44 4.41 -4.85
CA LYS A 35 16.27 5.73 -5.44
C LYS A 35 14.79 6.12 -5.50
N GLU A 36 13.95 5.25 -6.04
CA GLU A 36 12.51 5.45 -6.19
C GLU A 36 11.82 5.56 -4.82
N ILE A 37 12.24 4.74 -3.85
CA ILE A 37 11.74 4.82 -2.47
C ILE A 37 12.06 6.18 -1.83
N ASN A 38 13.29 6.68 -2.01
CA ASN A 38 13.67 8.00 -1.50
C ASN A 38 12.92 9.13 -2.23
N GLU A 39 12.63 8.98 -3.52
CA GLU A 39 11.80 9.94 -4.26
C GLU A 39 10.35 9.96 -3.74
N VAL A 40 9.76 8.78 -3.51
CA VAL A 40 8.44 8.68 -2.84
C VAL A 40 8.45 9.35 -1.47
N ALA A 41 9.50 9.13 -0.67
CA ALA A 41 9.62 9.77 0.63
C ALA A 41 9.66 11.30 0.54
N LYS A 42 10.41 11.87 -0.42
CA LYS A 42 10.43 13.32 -0.68
C LYS A 42 9.04 13.83 -1.06
N MET A 43 8.35 13.15 -1.98
CA MET A 43 6.99 13.54 -2.38
C MET A 43 6.01 13.54 -1.20
N ILE A 44 6.10 12.54 -0.31
CA ILE A 44 5.27 12.46 0.90
C ILE A 44 5.56 13.66 1.82
N VAL A 45 6.84 13.97 2.06
CA VAL A 45 7.22 15.09 2.93
C VAL A 45 6.83 16.44 2.31
N ASP A 46 6.92 16.60 0.99
CA ASP A 46 6.47 17.80 0.27
C ASP A 46 4.95 18.01 0.46
N VAL A 47 4.14 16.97 0.27
CA VAL A 47 2.69 17.01 0.49
C VAL A 47 2.37 17.37 1.94
N TYR A 48 2.99 16.70 2.91
CA TYR A 48 2.81 16.99 4.32
C TYR A 48 3.18 18.43 4.66
N SER A 49 4.33 18.94 4.20
CA SER A 49 4.80 20.30 4.45
C SER A 49 3.91 21.36 3.84
N ALA A 50 3.20 21.03 2.75
CA ALA A 50 2.20 21.89 2.12
C ALA A 50 0.80 21.81 2.78
N GLY A 51 0.65 21.07 3.89
CA GLY A 51 -0.62 20.87 4.59
C GLY A 51 -1.58 19.92 3.91
N GLY A 52 -1.11 19.12 2.96
CA GLY A 52 -1.86 18.03 2.32
C GLY A 52 -1.86 16.76 3.17
N LYS A 53 -2.72 15.82 2.81
CA LYS A 53 -2.86 14.52 3.46
C LYS A 53 -2.28 13.43 2.57
N VAL A 54 -1.80 12.34 3.17
CA VAL A 54 -1.34 11.15 2.47
C VAL A 54 -2.31 10.01 2.74
N PHE A 55 -3.07 9.64 1.71
CA PHE A 55 -4.02 8.55 1.78
C PHE A 55 -3.38 7.25 1.29
N THR A 56 -3.71 6.15 1.95
CA THR A 56 -3.24 4.81 1.60
C THR A 56 -4.42 3.92 1.28
N PHE A 57 -4.35 3.15 0.21
CA PHE A 57 -5.42 2.29 -0.24
C PHE A 57 -4.90 0.93 -0.71
N GLY A 58 -5.67 -0.11 -0.46
CA GLY A 58 -5.48 -1.45 -1.03
C GLY A 58 -6.80 -2.22 -1.01
N ALA A 59 -7.02 -3.09 -1.98
CA ALA A 59 -8.19 -3.95 -2.05
C ALA A 59 -7.83 -5.40 -1.67
N GLY A 60 -8.76 -6.13 -1.06
CA GLY A 60 -8.52 -7.48 -0.57
C GLY A 60 -7.36 -7.53 0.44
N HIS A 61 -6.44 -8.49 0.31
CA HIS A 61 -5.29 -8.62 1.20
C HIS A 61 -4.28 -7.45 1.10
N ALA A 62 -4.27 -6.70 -0.01
CA ALA A 62 -3.44 -5.50 -0.13
C ALA A 62 -3.87 -4.36 0.82
N GLN A 63 -5.04 -4.44 1.47
CA GLN A 63 -5.41 -3.54 2.58
C GLN A 63 -4.38 -3.56 3.71
N ALA A 64 -3.69 -4.68 3.92
CA ALA A 64 -2.65 -4.79 4.93
C ALA A 64 -1.57 -3.71 4.77
N PHE A 65 -1.21 -3.33 3.53
CA PHE A 65 -0.28 -2.22 3.29
C PHE A 65 -0.84 -0.88 3.81
N ALA A 66 -2.10 -0.59 3.52
CA ALA A 66 -2.73 0.65 3.97
C ALA A 66 -2.82 0.73 5.49
N MET A 67 -3.19 -0.39 6.13
CA MET A 67 -3.24 -0.52 7.59
C MET A 67 -1.85 -0.47 8.23
N GLU A 68 -0.82 -0.96 7.53
CA GLU A 68 0.56 -1.01 8.02
C GLU A 68 1.21 0.38 8.06
N LEU A 69 0.79 1.31 7.20
CA LEU A 69 1.22 2.70 7.24
C LEU A 69 0.38 3.56 8.19
N ALA A 70 -0.95 3.38 8.18
CA ALA A 70 -1.87 4.25 8.89
C ALA A 70 -2.21 3.74 10.30
N SER A 71 -2.27 4.66 11.25
CA SER A 71 -2.84 4.43 12.60
C SER A 71 -2.17 3.34 13.43
N ARG A 72 -0.88 3.05 13.20
CA ARG A 72 -0.14 2.07 13.99
C ARG A 72 1.07 2.67 14.71
N ALA A 73 1.49 2.04 15.80
CA ALA A 73 2.71 2.39 16.53
C ALA A 73 3.94 2.36 15.60
N GLY A 74 4.78 3.39 15.68
CA GLY A 74 5.93 3.57 14.82
C GLY A 74 5.62 4.14 13.43
N GLY A 75 4.33 4.33 13.08
CA GLY A 75 3.89 4.99 11.85
C GLY A 75 3.74 6.49 12.02
N MET A 76 3.69 7.22 10.91
CA MET A 76 3.43 8.65 10.93
C MET A 76 1.94 8.93 11.15
N SER A 77 1.62 9.93 11.98
CA SER A 77 0.23 10.27 12.35
C SER A 77 -0.59 10.88 11.20
N PHE A 78 0.04 11.32 10.11
CA PHE A 78 -0.61 11.96 8.97
C PHE A 78 -1.07 10.99 7.87
N TYR A 79 -0.77 9.70 7.96
CA TYR A 79 -1.34 8.71 7.04
C TYR A 79 -2.80 8.43 7.36
N SER A 80 -3.62 8.34 6.32
CA SER A 80 -5.04 8.00 6.41
C SER A 80 -5.34 6.81 5.51
N SER A 81 -5.79 5.70 6.08
CA SER A 81 -6.21 4.55 5.28
C SER A 81 -7.60 4.73 4.69
N MET A 82 -7.78 4.33 3.45
CA MET A 82 -9.07 4.25 2.76
C MET A 82 -9.45 2.78 2.55
N HIS A 83 -10.71 2.45 2.76
CA HIS A 83 -11.21 1.08 2.60
C HIS A 83 -12.48 1.07 1.77
N LEU A 84 -12.67 0.08 0.90
CA LEU A 84 -13.89 -0.06 0.10
C LEU A 84 -15.17 -0.16 0.95
N GLN A 85 -15.01 -0.47 2.24
CA GLN A 85 -16.10 -0.50 3.22
C GLN A 85 -16.57 0.88 3.67
N ASP A 86 -15.73 1.93 3.56
CA ASP A 86 -15.96 3.23 4.18
C ASP A 86 -17.28 3.89 3.73
N PHE A 87 -17.64 3.77 2.46
CA PHE A 87 -18.89 4.30 1.96
C PHE A 87 -20.09 3.32 2.08
N ARG A 88 -19.85 2.04 2.45
CA ARG A 88 -20.89 1.02 2.64
C ARG A 88 -21.44 0.95 4.06
N GLN A 89 -20.85 1.61 5.03
CA GLN A 89 -21.28 1.57 6.45
C GLN A 89 -22.74 2.01 6.67
N LYS A 90 -23.39 2.66 5.72
CA LYS A 90 -24.83 2.97 5.76
C LYS A 90 -25.73 1.76 5.49
N ILE A 91 -25.19 0.63 4.99
CA ILE A 91 -25.93 -0.60 4.77
C ILE A 91 -25.64 -1.57 5.92
N ARG A 92 -26.40 -1.44 7.00
CA ARG A 92 -26.19 -2.11 8.30
C ARG A 92 -26.21 -3.65 8.29
N ASN A 93 -26.42 -4.33 7.15
CA ASN A 93 -26.59 -5.77 7.02
C ASN A 93 -25.74 -6.42 5.91
N ALA A 94 -24.75 -5.75 5.35
CA ALA A 94 -23.87 -6.38 4.38
C ALA A 94 -22.76 -7.13 5.13
N ASN A 95 -22.83 -8.45 5.20
CA ASN A 95 -21.70 -9.29 5.57
C ASN A 95 -20.56 -9.01 4.61
N TRP A 96 -19.58 -8.22 5.04
CA TRP A 96 -18.38 -7.99 4.27
C TRP A 96 -17.49 -9.22 4.35
N ASP A 97 -17.22 -9.84 3.21
CA ASP A 97 -16.23 -10.90 3.08
C ASP A 97 -15.00 -10.35 2.32
N LEU A 98 -13.82 -10.42 2.92
CA LEU A 98 -12.57 -10.06 2.26
C LEU A 98 -12.29 -10.89 1.00
N ARG A 99 -12.96 -12.04 0.86
CA ARG A 99 -12.92 -12.89 -0.33
C ARG A 99 -13.79 -12.36 -1.48
N ASP A 100 -14.73 -11.44 -1.18
CA ASP A 100 -15.55 -10.82 -2.20
C ASP A 100 -14.72 -9.80 -2.99
N SER A 101 -14.35 -10.18 -4.21
CA SER A 101 -13.60 -9.32 -5.13
C SER A 101 -14.51 -8.44 -6.00
N GLU A 102 -15.82 -8.52 -5.84
CA GLU A 102 -16.77 -7.75 -6.65
C GLU A 102 -16.60 -6.24 -6.49
N PRO A 103 -16.44 -5.68 -5.28
CA PRO A 103 -16.28 -4.25 -5.11
C PRO A 103 -15.07 -3.64 -5.83
N GLU A 104 -13.97 -4.38 -5.92
CA GLU A 104 -12.77 -3.89 -6.62
C GLU A 104 -12.89 -3.99 -8.16
N ARG A 105 -13.91 -4.72 -8.66
CA ARG A 105 -14.22 -4.86 -10.09
C ARG A 105 -15.16 -3.78 -10.63
N GLN A 106 -15.72 -2.94 -9.77
CA GLN A 106 -16.61 -1.83 -10.11
C GLN A 106 -15.79 -0.53 -10.17
N SER A 107 -15.67 0.08 -11.37
CA SER A 107 -14.87 1.29 -11.60
C SER A 107 -15.26 2.44 -10.69
N GLU A 108 -16.56 2.71 -10.54
CA GLU A 108 -17.08 3.82 -9.75
C GLU A 108 -16.67 3.79 -8.27
N ASN A 109 -16.30 2.63 -7.72
CA ASN A 109 -15.89 2.52 -6.32
C ASN A 109 -14.58 3.25 -6.04
N GLY A 110 -13.66 3.34 -7.01
CA GLY A 110 -12.46 4.15 -6.90
C GLY A 110 -12.76 5.64 -6.73
N ILE A 111 -13.68 6.17 -7.56
CA ILE A 111 -14.10 7.58 -7.50
C ILE A 111 -14.91 7.86 -6.23
N LYS A 112 -15.85 6.97 -5.87
CA LYS A 112 -16.65 7.09 -4.64
C LYS A 112 -15.77 7.20 -3.41
N LEU A 113 -14.68 6.43 -3.36
CA LEU A 113 -13.76 6.43 -2.24
C LEU A 113 -13.00 7.77 -2.13
N LEU A 114 -12.48 8.28 -3.25
CA LEU A 114 -11.85 9.60 -3.28
C LEU A 114 -12.79 10.72 -2.82
N ASN A 115 -14.06 10.67 -3.25
CA ASN A 115 -15.07 11.65 -2.86
C ASN A 115 -15.46 11.52 -1.39
N HIS A 116 -15.61 10.29 -0.88
CA HIS A 116 -15.94 10.05 0.53
C HIS A 116 -14.88 10.64 1.47
N HIS A 117 -13.61 10.47 1.14
CA HIS A 117 -12.48 11.02 1.91
C HIS A 117 -12.12 12.46 1.55
N GLN A 118 -12.87 13.09 0.62
CA GLN A 118 -12.66 14.48 0.18
C GLN A 118 -11.23 14.73 -0.31
N VAL A 119 -10.65 13.76 -1.06
CA VAL A 119 -9.28 13.85 -1.57
C VAL A 119 -9.18 14.96 -2.62
N THR A 120 -8.21 15.85 -2.46
CA THR A 120 -8.01 17.05 -3.29
C THR A 120 -6.65 17.08 -3.98
N GLY A 121 -6.41 18.02 -4.88
CA GLY A 121 -5.12 18.19 -5.58
C GLY A 121 -3.93 18.56 -4.67
N ARG A 122 -4.16 18.87 -3.38
CA ARG A 122 -3.09 19.06 -2.38
C ARG A 122 -2.62 17.79 -1.74
N ASP A 123 -3.39 16.71 -1.90
CA ASP A 123 -3.18 15.42 -1.24
C ASP A 123 -2.39 14.47 -2.14
N MET A 124 -2.05 13.31 -1.58
CA MET A 124 -1.41 12.19 -2.29
C MET A 124 -2.15 10.89 -1.97
N VAL A 125 -2.16 9.97 -2.94
CA VAL A 125 -2.69 8.62 -2.74
C VAL A 125 -1.61 7.59 -3.03
N ILE A 126 -1.42 6.63 -2.12
CA ILE A 126 -0.57 5.45 -2.32
C ILE A 126 -1.48 4.23 -2.48
N ILE A 127 -1.43 3.58 -3.63
CA ILE A 127 -2.30 2.46 -3.98
C ILE A 127 -1.49 1.17 -4.01
N ALA A 128 -1.83 0.21 -3.14
CA ALA A 128 -1.28 -1.14 -3.15
C ALA A 128 -2.21 -2.10 -3.90
N SER A 129 -1.65 -2.82 -4.88
CA SER A 129 -2.39 -3.85 -5.63
C SER A 129 -1.42 -4.85 -6.24
N GLN A 130 -1.54 -6.13 -5.87
CA GLN A 130 -0.62 -7.17 -6.34
C GLN A 130 -0.59 -7.27 -7.88
N SER A 131 -1.74 -7.30 -8.52
CA SER A 131 -1.83 -7.42 -9.99
C SER A 131 -1.97 -6.08 -10.72
N GLY A 132 -2.44 -5.04 -10.04
CA GLY A 132 -2.71 -3.72 -10.61
C GLY A 132 -3.76 -3.71 -11.72
N ARG A 133 -4.63 -4.76 -11.84
CA ARG A 133 -5.51 -4.97 -13.00
C ARG A 133 -6.99 -4.65 -12.78
N ASN A 134 -7.43 -4.49 -11.52
CA ASN A 134 -8.85 -4.37 -11.19
C ASN A 134 -9.37 -2.95 -11.40
N LYS A 135 -10.64 -2.83 -11.79
CA LYS A 135 -11.28 -1.59 -12.26
C LYS A 135 -11.21 -0.45 -11.25
N ALA A 136 -11.60 -0.67 -10.00
CA ALA A 136 -11.61 0.38 -8.97
C ALA A 136 -10.19 0.94 -8.70
N ILE A 137 -9.16 0.08 -8.77
CA ILE A 137 -7.76 0.45 -8.59
C ILE A 137 -7.30 1.41 -9.69
N ILE A 138 -7.59 1.04 -10.93
CA ILE A 138 -7.18 1.80 -12.12
C ILE A 138 -7.96 3.10 -12.23
N GLU A 139 -9.28 3.04 -12.02
CA GLU A 139 -10.14 4.22 -12.05
C GLU A 139 -9.74 5.25 -10.98
N MET A 140 -9.43 4.79 -9.76
CA MET A 140 -8.90 5.67 -8.70
C MET A 140 -7.63 6.38 -9.17
N ALA A 141 -6.68 5.65 -9.76
CA ALA A 141 -5.43 6.25 -10.25
C ALA A 141 -5.67 7.24 -11.40
N LEU A 142 -6.55 6.90 -12.35
CA LEU A 142 -6.93 7.79 -13.45
C LEU A 142 -7.61 9.06 -12.94
N GLU A 143 -8.52 8.94 -11.99
CA GLU A 143 -9.20 10.09 -11.40
C GLU A 143 -8.24 10.95 -10.57
N CYS A 144 -7.26 10.35 -9.86
CA CYS A 144 -6.18 11.10 -9.22
C CYS A 144 -5.42 11.95 -10.23
N LYS A 145 -5.03 11.38 -11.37
CA LYS A 145 -4.32 12.14 -12.44
C LYS A 145 -5.16 13.28 -12.97
N LYS A 146 -6.45 13.05 -13.21
CA LYS A 146 -7.40 14.07 -13.68
C LYS A 146 -7.56 15.23 -12.69
N ARG A 147 -7.51 14.96 -11.38
CA ARG A 147 -7.61 15.96 -10.30
C ARG A 147 -6.26 16.56 -9.89
N ASN A 148 -5.16 16.25 -10.60
CA ASN A 148 -3.79 16.64 -10.24
C ASN A 148 -3.35 16.15 -8.84
N ILE A 149 -3.89 15.04 -8.37
CA ILE A 149 -3.49 14.36 -7.13
C ILE A 149 -2.28 13.49 -7.46
N LYS A 150 -1.22 13.59 -6.65
CA LYS A 150 -0.06 12.70 -6.76
C LYS A 150 -0.47 11.28 -6.41
N VAL A 151 -0.05 10.31 -7.24
CA VAL A 151 -0.44 8.91 -7.04
C VAL A 151 0.77 7.97 -7.20
N ILE A 152 1.01 7.17 -6.16
CA ILE A 152 2.06 6.14 -6.12
C ILE A 152 1.40 4.78 -6.19
N GLY A 153 1.94 3.88 -7.01
CA GLY A 153 1.52 2.48 -7.08
C GLY A 153 2.54 1.56 -6.44
N ILE A 154 2.05 0.53 -5.76
CA ILE A 154 2.88 -0.56 -5.23
C ILE A 154 2.25 -1.90 -5.62
N GLY A 155 3.04 -2.83 -6.18
CA GLY A 155 2.54 -4.14 -6.59
C GLY A 155 3.62 -5.02 -7.18
N SER A 156 3.27 -6.18 -7.69
CA SER A 156 4.22 -7.06 -8.37
C SER A 156 4.33 -6.70 -9.85
N LEU A 157 5.50 -6.25 -10.27
CA LEU A 157 5.79 -5.99 -11.68
C LEU A 157 5.62 -7.27 -12.52
N LEU A 158 6.08 -8.40 -11.98
CA LEU A 158 5.96 -9.71 -12.64
C LEU A 158 4.49 -10.09 -12.83
N HIS A 159 3.66 -9.96 -11.78
CA HIS A 159 2.23 -10.28 -11.86
C HIS A 159 1.50 -9.31 -12.82
N ALA A 160 1.78 -8.02 -12.70
CA ALA A 160 1.17 -7.01 -13.55
C ALA A 160 1.52 -7.20 -15.03
N SER A 161 2.77 -7.54 -15.36
CA SER A 161 3.22 -7.74 -16.76
C SER A 161 2.55 -8.94 -17.44
N GLN A 162 2.18 -9.97 -16.68
CA GLN A 162 1.52 -11.17 -17.18
C GLN A 162 -0.02 -11.11 -17.08
N SER A 163 -0.56 -10.00 -16.58
CA SER A 163 -2.00 -9.85 -16.38
C SER A 163 -2.62 -8.90 -17.40
N VAL A 164 -3.76 -9.27 -17.97
CA VAL A 164 -4.57 -8.38 -18.80
C VAL A 164 -5.38 -7.45 -17.89
N SER A 165 -5.45 -6.17 -18.23
CA SER A 165 -6.31 -5.20 -17.54
C SER A 165 -7.78 -5.64 -17.56
N ARG A 166 -8.50 -5.35 -16.48
CA ARG A 166 -9.97 -5.50 -16.42
C ARG A 166 -10.69 -4.17 -16.62
N HIS A 167 -9.93 -3.08 -16.76
CA HIS A 167 -10.47 -1.74 -16.98
C HIS A 167 -10.62 -1.45 -18.46
N GLU A 168 -11.64 -0.67 -18.83
CA GLU A 168 -12.01 -0.33 -20.20
C GLU A 168 -10.91 0.41 -20.96
N SER A 169 -10.05 1.15 -20.24
CA SER A 169 -8.90 1.84 -20.83
C SER A 169 -7.77 0.90 -21.28
N GLY A 170 -7.81 -0.38 -20.92
CA GLY A 170 -6.72 -1.33 -21.13
C GLY A 170 -5.48 -1.09 -20.26
N LYS A 171 -5.42 0.01 -19.49
CA LYS A 171 -4.28 0.35 -18.61
C LYS A 171 -4.29 -0.48 -17.35
N ARG A 172 -3.12 -0.63 -16.74
CA ARG A 172 -2.89 -1.22 -15.40
C ARG A 172 -2.44 -0.12 -14.45
N LEU A 173 -2.40 -0.37 -13.17
CA LEU A 173 -1.95 0.60 -12.17
C LEU A 173 -0.58 1.20 -12.53
N LEU A 174 0.38 0.34 -12.91
CA LEU A 174 1.75 0.77 -13.28
C LEU A 174 1.80 1.72 -14.49
N ASP A 175 0.79 1.68 -15.37
CA ASP A 175 0.74 2.51 -16.58
C ASP A 175 0.17 3.93 -16.30
N VAL A 176 -0.33 4.19 -15.07
CA VAL A 176 -1.05 5.42 -14.71
C VAL A 176 -0.36 6.24 -13.62
N VAL A 177 0.26 5.59 -12.63
CA VAL A 177 0.83 6.24 -11.45
C VAL A 177 2.09 7.07 -11.75
N ASP A 178 2.42 8.02 -10.88
CA ASP A 178 3.64 8.84 -11.01
C ASP A 178 4.91 8.03 -10.78
N ILE A 179 4.89 7.15 -9.75
CA ILE A 179 5.96 6.19 -9.47
C ILE A 179 5.32 4.84 -9.15
N PHE A 180 5.86 3.76 -9.72
CA PHE A 180 5.47 2.40 -9.38
C PHE A 180 6.60 1.68 -8.66
N LEU A 181 6.34 1.20 -7.45
CA LEU A 181 7.27 0.38 -6.67
C LEU A 181 6.92 -1.11 -6.84
N ASN A 182 7.90 -1.88 -7.28
CA ASN A 182 7.77 -3.33 -7.41
C ASN A 182 8.00 -4.00 -6.06
N ASN A 183 7.00 -4.67 -5.50
CA ASN A 183 7.11 -5.37 -4.21
C ASN A 183 7.94 -6.67 -4.27
N GLY A 184 8.35 -7.11 -5.46
CA GLY A 184 9.16 -8.31 -5.67
C GLY A 184 8.41 -9.63 -5.60
N SER A 185 7.13 -9.65 -5.26
CA SER A 185 6.34 -10.88 -5.18
C SER A 185 6.12 -11.53 -6.55
N VAL A 186 5.86 -12.83 -6.54
CA VAL A 186 5.75 -13.68 -7.73
C VAL A 186 4.40 -13.58 -8.43
N TYR A 187 4.32 -14.10 -9.67
CA TYR A 187 3.05 -14.29 -10.36
C TYR A 187 2.16 -15.30 -9.62
N GLY A 188 0.87 -14.95 -9.46
CA GLY A 188 -0.08 -15.77 -8.72
C GLY A 188 0.08 -15.72 -7.20
N ASP A 189 1.10 -14.97 -6.69
CA ASP A 189 1.37 -14.69 -5.28
C ASP A 189 1.97 -15.86 -4.47
N ALA A 190 1.51 -17.09 -4.66
CA ALA A 190 1.98 -18.26 -3.92
C ALA A 190 3.36 -18.74 -4.41
N THR A 191 4.25 -19.06 -3.48
CA THR A 191 5.71 -19.26 -3.72
C THR A 191 6.19 -20.69 -3.69
N VAL A 192 5.49 -21.58 -2.99
CA VAL A 192 5.91 -22.98 -2.79
C VAL A 192 4.96 -23.91 -3.52
N GLU A 193 5.49 -24.75 -4.41
CA GLU A 193 4.72 -25.77 -5.12
C GLU A 193 4.67 -27.06 -4.29
N ILE A 194 3.48 -27.66 -4.21
CA ILE A 194 3.25 -28.97 -3.57
C ILE A 194 3.04 -30.06 -4.61
N PRO A 195 3.14 -31.36 -4.27
CA PRO A 195 3.17 -32.46 -5.25
C PRO A 195 1.98 -32.55 -6.19
N ASP A 196 0.83 -31.96 -5.87
CA ASP A 196 -0.35 -31.92 -6.74
C ASP A 196 -0.33 -30.77 -7.76
N GLY A 197 0.78 -30.02 -7.84
CA GLY A 197 0.96 -28.87 -8.74
C GLY A 197 0.33 -27.56 -8.25
N LYS A 198 -0.34 -27.56 -7.08
CA LYS A 198 -0.82 -26.34 -6.44
C LYS A 198 0.31 -25.60 -5.74
N LYS A 199 0.08 -24.29 -5.51
CA LYS A 199 1.03 -23.46 -4.79
C LYS A 199 0.43 -22.92 -3.49
N ILE A 200 1.27 -22.86 -2.46
CA ILE A 200 0.96 -22.32 -1.13
C ILE A 200 1.94 -21.20 -0.78
N CYS A 201 1.78 -20.57 0.39
CA CYS A 201 2.65 -19.53 0.93
C CYS A 201 2.66 -18.26 0.09
N SER A 202 1.61 -17.44 0.25
CA SER A 202 1.50 -16.10 -0.38
C SER A 202 2.57 -15.15 0.14
N ALA A 203 3.26 -14.44 -0.76
CA ALA A 203 4.37 -13.54 -0.42
C ALA A 203 3.96 -12.06 -0.39
N SER A 204 2.92 -11.66 -1.14
CA SER A 204 2.64 -10.23 -1.38
C SER A 204 2.39 -9.43 -0.11
N THR A 205 1.65 -9.98 0.86
CA THR A 205 1.33 -9.27 2.12
C THR A 205 2.60 -9.00 2.94
N ALA A 206 3.51 -9.99 3.04
CA ALA A 206 4.79 -9.80 3.71
C ALA A 206 5.67 -8.76 2.99
N CYS A 207 5.73 -8.82 1.65
CA CYS A 207 6.45 -7.84 0.84
C CYS A 207 5.86 -6.43 1.02
N PHE A 208 4.53 -6.28 1.03
CA PHE A 208 3.87 -5.01 1.31
C PHE A 208 4.20 -4.47 2.70
N ALA A 209 4.26 -5.32 3.73
CA ALA A 209 4.64 -4.91 5.08
C ALA A 209 6.09 -4.41 5.12
N ILE A 210 7.02 -5.09 4.47
CA ILE A 210 8.42 -4.64 4.34
C ILE A 210 8.46 -3.24 3.69
N PHE A 211 7.78 -3.04 2.55
CA PHE A 211 7.75 -1.75 1.86
C PHE A 211 7.12 -0.65 2.71
N ALA A 212 6.05 -0.94 3.44
CA ALA A 212 5.42 0.03 4.33
C ALA A 212 6.41 0.56 5.38
N GLN A 213 7.16 -0.34 6.04
CA GLN A 213 8.14 0.06 7.04
C GLN A 213 9.36 0.78 6.43
N VAL A 214 9.81 0.36 5.26
CA VAL A 214 10.95 1.00 4.56
C VAL A 214 10.57 2.41 4.08
N ILE A 215 9.37 2.59 3.53
CA ILE A 215 8.85 3.92 3.15
C ILE A 215 8.73 4.80 4.40
N ASN A 216 8.17 4.29 5.48
CA ASN A 216 8.02 5.02 6.73
C ASN A 216 9.38 5.48 7.28
N PHE A 217 10.39 4.61 7.26
CA PHE A 217 11.76 4.97 7.64
C PHE A 217 12.36 6.03 6.70
N ALA A 218 12.20 5.88 5.38
CA ALA A 218 12.70 6.86 4.41
C ALA A 218 12.05 8.24 4.59
N VAL A 219 10.76 8.28 4.91
CA VAL A 219 10.03 9.52 5.24
C VAL A 219 10.56 10.16 6.51
N ALA A 220 10.77 9.39 7.58
CA ALA A 220 11.37 9.91 8.81
C ALA A 220 12.76 10.53 8.56
N LYS A 221 13.60 9.82 7.80
CA LYS A 221 14.93 10.29 7.41
C LYS A 221 14.88 11.59 6.60
N GLU A 222 13.96 11.68 5.64
CA GLU A 222 13.76 12.88 4.82
C GLU A 222 13.27 14.06 5.67
N MET A 223 12.31 13.85 6.57
CA MET A 223 11.84 14.90 7.49
C MET A 223 12.99 15.42 8.39
N LEU A 224 13.75 14.53 8.99
CA LEU A 224 14.90 14.90 9.84
C LEU A 224 15.96 15.67 9.05
N SER A 225 16.23 15.31 7.79
CA SER A 225 17.18 16.04 6.93
C SER A 225 16.75 17.48 6.63
N ARG A 226 15.43 17.75 6.72
CA ARG A 226 14.82 19.08 6.56
C ARG A 226 14.63 19.82 7.89
N GLY A 227 15.10 19.26 9.01
CA GLY A 227 14.93 19.86 10.35
C GLY A 227 13.50 19.74 10.90
N VAL A 228 12.68 18.83 10.32
CA VAL A 228 11.31 18.58 10.76
C VAL A 228 11.26 17.34 11.63
N THR A 229 10.69 17.44 12.82
CA THR A 229 10.50 16.29 13.72
C THR A 229 9.36 15.41 13.16
N PRO A 230 9.62 14.10 12.89
CA PRO A 230 8.58 13.19 12.42
C PRO A 230 7.48 13.01 13.47
N PRO A 231 6.19 13.16 13.11
CA PRO A 231 5.06 12.98 14.04
C PRO A 231 4.73 11.50 14.19
N VAL A 232 5.55 10.76 14.94
CA VAL A 232 5.48 9.30 15.09
C VAL A 232 4.47 8.90 16.15
N LEU A 233 3.56 7.98 15.81
CA LEU A 233 2.63 7.39 16.75
C LEU A 233 3.35 6.41 17.69
N ILE A 234 3.01 6.48 18.97
CA ILE A 234 3.51 5.58 20.03
C ILE A 234 2.47 4.49 20.26
N SER A 235 2.91 3.30 20.69
CA SER A 235 1.98 2.22 21.04
C SER A 235 1.04 2.64 22.19
N ALA A 236 -0.27 2.47 21.98
CA ALA A 236 -1.26 2.66 23.05
C ALA A 236 -1.09 1.66 24.22
N ASN A 237 -0.29 0.59 24.01
CA ASN A 237 0.00 -0.42 25.04
C ASN A 237 1.20 -0.04 25.96
N VAL A 238 1.74 1.18 25.83
CA VAL A 238 2.73 1.71 26.77
C VAL A 238 2.14 2.89 27.55
N ASP A 239 2.58 3.09 28.80
CA ASP A 239 1.95 3.99 29.77
C ASP A 239 1.70 5.43 29.33
N GLN A 240 2.52 5.95 28.40
CA GLN A 240 2.38 7.33 27.88
C GLN A 240 1.81 7.39 26.45
N GLY A 241 1.45 6.25 25.85
CA GLY A 241 1.10 6.17 24.44
C GLY A 241 -0.13 7.02 24.08
N ASP A 242 -1.21 6.87 24.84
CA ASP A 242 -2.47 7.59 24.56
C ASP A 242 -2.33 9.10 24.70
N SER A 243 -1.64 9.59 25.74
CA SER A 243 -1.44 11.02 25.98
C SER A 243 -0.55 11.65 24.89
N ALA A 244 0.53 10.99 24.48
CA ALA A 244 1.40 11.44 23.41
C ALA A 244 0.67 11.49 22.05
N ASN A 245 -0.08 10.44 21.72
CA ASN A 245 -0.86 10.38 20.48
C ASN A 245 -1.99 11.43 20.45
N ALA A 246 -2.62 11.73 21.58
CA ALA A 246 -3.62 12.79 21.69
C ALA A 246 -3.00 14.20 21.50
N ALA A 247 -1.76 14.41 21.92
CA ALA A 247 -1.03 15.65 21.64
C ALA A 247 -0.77 15.83 20.14
N LEU A 248 -0.24 14.80 19.46
CA LEU A 248 -0.02 14.81 18.01
C LEU A 248 -1.31 15.11 17.22
N LYS A 249 -2.44 14.52 17.61
CA LYS A 249 -3.73 14.76 16.95
C LYS A 249 -4.20 16.22 17.09
N ARG A 250 -3.89 16.87 18.21
CA ARG A 250 -4.23 18.29 18.44
C ARG A 250 -3.36 19.22 17.61
N GLU A 251 -2.08 18.92 17.47
CA GLU A 251 -1.14 19.71 16.65
C GLU A 251 -1.47 19.64 15.15
N LEU A 252 -2.03 18.50 14.68
CA LEU A 252 -2.41 18.31 13.29
C LEU A 252 -3.86 18.70 12.97
N ALA A 253 -4.65 19.04 13.99
CA ALA A 253 -6.00 19.55 13.79
C ALA A 253 -5.94 20.96 13.18
N PRO A 254 -6.78 21.28 12.16
CA PRO A 254 -6.88 22.66 11.69
C PRO A 254 -7.30 23.57 12.86
N PRO A 255 -6.82 24.82 12.90
CA PRO A 255 -7.25 25.76 13.92
C PRO A 255 -8.78 25.84 13.93
N ALA A 256 -9.37 25.83 15.13
CA ALA A 256 -10.80 26.01 15.28
C ALA A 256 -11.19 27.36 14.64
N VAL A 257 -12.09 27.31 13.65
CA VAL A 257 -12.64 28.48 12.97
C VAL A 257 -13.67 29.13 13.88
#